data_9dfdf35f6a6cccaaf3f5fa21270081c3
#
_entry.id   9dfdf35f6a6cccaaf3f5fa21270081c3
#
_cell.length_a   1.000
_cell.length_b   1.000
_cell.length_c   1.000
_cell.angle_alpha   90.00
_cell.angle_beta   90.00
_cell.angle_gamma   90.00
#
_symmetry.space_group_name_H-M   'P 1'
#
loop_
_entity.id
_entity.type
_entity.pdbx_description
1 polymer ?
#
loop_
_entity_poly.entity_id
_entity_poly.type
_entity_poly.pdbx_seq_one_letter_code
_entity_poly.pdbx_strand_id
1 'polypeptide(L)'
;MFERAAFTLTIRPLARRYPAALRRANPIGATMSTTTRTPQPPPRRRAPRRNAAACITFLASLIVAMVPLLGLTTTAARACACGCSVFDVGGGMLPQENDHGGRIFFEYWHSDQNVNWIGSARGNPNLNQDKKLTTDWYSAGFSYMFNRQWGMMVRVPFANRDFTTTVDPTVGLEHTFNTKSVGDIEVMGMYAGFFDDMSTGLTFGVKLPTGLYTAFGLDRDSQIGSGSTDLILGGFHRGLLTGDNAWQYFSQVRWQVPVLYQASFKPDAGIVELYKPGYQVDGAVGILYNNLYNVFGFDKITPLAQVIASHRVHDNGPASDPYNSGFDRLMFSPGIEFTKVVDEANNRVMKFYADVELPFYYRVNSADNGGLPVVGGTEGQLIAPILVKAIVSYNF
;
A
#
# COMPACT_ATOMS: atom_id res chain seq x y z
N MET A 1 5.07 24.45 -53.30
CA MET A 1 3.73 25.03 -53.40
C MET A 1 2.78 24.07 -52.71
N PHE A 2 2.70 24.15 -51.37
CA PHE A 2 1.68 23.51 -50.57
C PHE A 2 1.53 24.35 -49.28
N GLU A 3 0.31 24.84 -49.10
CA GLU A 3 -0.10 25.79 -48.08
C GLU A 3 -0.08 25.21 -46.66
N ARG A 4 0.34 26.05 -45.72
CA ARG A 4 0.20 25.81 -44.27
C ARG A 4 -1.20 26.23 -43.87
N ALA A 5 -2.00 25.30 -43.41
CA ALA A 5 -3.22 25.59 -42.66
C ALA A 5 -2.92 25.70 -41.15
N ALA A 6 -3.02 26.92 -40.62
CA ALA A 6 -2.94 27.19 -39.20
C ALA A 6 -4.34 27.02 -38.57
N PHE A 7 -4.48 26.08 -37.66
CA PHE A 7 -5.69 25.97 -36.82
C PHE A 7 -5.50 26.79 -35.55
N THR A 8 -6.22 27.91 -35.46
CA THR A 8 -6.29 28.74 -34.26
C THR A 8 -7.47 28.30 -33.42
N LEU A 9 -7.20 27.71 -32.26
CA LEU A 9 -8.23 27.31 -31.28
C LEU A 9 -8.52 28.50 -30.34
N THR A 10 -9.69 29.15 -30.53
CA THR A 10 -10.16 30.23 -29.68
C THR A 10 -10.98 29.68 -28.52
N ILE A 11 -10.41 29.71 -27.33
CA ILE A 11 -11.12 29.35 -26.08
C ILE A 11 -11.84 30.61 -25.54
N ARG A 12 -13.18 30.57 -25.53
CA ARG A 12 -14.00 31.60 -24.85
C ARG A 12 -14.25 31.20 -23.41
N PRO A 13 -14.08 32.08 -22.41
CA PRO A 13 -14.44 31.79 -21.03
C PRO A 13 -15.95 32.00 -20.83
N LEU A 14 -16.63 31.00 -20.31
CA LEU A 14 -18.02 31.09 -19.83
C LEU A 14 -18.06 31.68 -18.41
N ALA A 15 -18.38 32.97 -18.32
CA ALA A 15 -18.69 33.63 -17.06
C ALA A 15 -20.13 33.29 -16.63
N ARG A 16 -20.30 32.53 -15.58
CA ARG A 16 -21.59 32.33 -14.90
C ARG A 16 -21.84 33.51 -13.95
N ARG A 17 -22.85 34.30 -14.27
CA ARG A 17 -23.42 35.37 -13.39
C ARG A 17 -24.33 34.69 -12.34
N TYR A 18 -24.10 35.03 -11.08
CA TYR A 18 -25.06 34.80 -9.99
C TYR A 18 -25.89 36.08 -9.76
N PRO A 19 -27.22 35.99 -9.55
CA PRO A 19 -28.02 37.16 -9.21
C PRO A 19 -27.91 37.50 -7.72
N ALA A 20 -27.70 38.77 -7.43
CA ALA A 20 -27.75 39.36 -6.09
C ALA A 20 -29.21 39.58 -5.69
N ALA A 21 -29.63 39.03 -4.56
CA ALA A 21 -30.91 39.32 -3.92
C ALA A 21 -30.72 40.30 -2.77
N LEU A 22 -31.44 41.38 -2.88
CA LEU A 22 -31.53 42.59 -2.06
C LEU A 22 -31.79 42.31 -0.55
N ARG A 23 -30.98 42.97 0.26
CA ARG A 23 -31.34 43.31 1.65
C ARG A 23 -32.13 44.61 1.65
N ARG A 24 -33.29 44.62 2.28
CA ARG A 24 -33.94 45.83 2.80
C ARG A 24 -34.05 45.71 4.31
N ALA A 25 -33.42 46.61 5.00
CA ALA A 25 -33.62 46.92 6.40
C ALA A 25 -34.76 47.98 6.52
N ASN A 26 -35.61 47.83 7.49
CA ASN A 26 -36.46 48.89 7.98
C ASN A 26 -36.36 48.95 9.50
N PRO A 27 -36.12 50.12 10.10
CA PRO A 27 -36.15 50.30 11.53
C PRO A 27 -37.52 50.83 11.95
N ILE A 28 -38.15 50.24 12.94
CA ILE A 28 -39.27 50.87 13.67
C ILE A 28 -38.90 50.90 15.14
N GLY A 29 -38.70 52.09 15.61
CA GLY A 29 -38.59 52.42 17.03
C GLY A 29 -39.96 52.37 17.69
N ALA A 30 -40.01 51.87 18.89
CA ALA A 30 -41.10 52.08 19.85
C ALA A 30 -40.52 52.10 21.25
N THR A 31 -40.55 53.30 21.82
CA THR A 31 -40.41 53.59 23.23
C THR A 31 -41.58 53.05 24.01
N MET A 32 -41.36 52.32 25.08
CA MET A 32 -42.39 52.10 26.09
C MET A 32 -41.83 51.96 27.51
N SER A 33 -42.25 52.88 28.26
CA SER A 33 -42.47 53.13 29.68
C SER A 33 -42.33 51.92 30.63
N THR A 34 -41.51 52.15 31.63
CA THR A 34 -41.31 51.37 32.82
C THR A 34 -42.51 51.53 33.80
N THR A 35 -43.11 50.41 34.16
CA THR A 35 -43.89 50.32 35.41
C THR A 35 -43.44 49.09 36.21
N THR A 36 -42.81 49.36 37.31
CA THR A 36 -42.40 48.40 38.35
C THR A 36 -43.62 47.88 39.10
N ARG A 37 -43.88 46.59 39.00
CA ARG A 37 -44.72 45.82 39.91
C ARG A 37 -43.93 44.71 40.53
N THR A 38 -43.71 44.79 41.84
CA THR A 38 -43.17 43.72 42.70
C THR A 38 -44.13 42.54 42.76
N PRO A 39 -43.73 41.31 42.44
CA PRO A 39 -44.57 40.13 42.65
C PRO A 39 -44.43 39.61 44.11
N GLN A 40 -45.56 39.34 44.74
CA GLN A 40 -45.64 38.61 45.99
C GLN A 40 -45.21 37.14 45.82
N PRO A 41 -44.54 36.51 46.81
CA PRO A 41 -44.11 35.11 46.74
C PRO A 41 -45.34 34.19 46.90
N PRO A 42 -45.40 33.09 46.10
CA PRO A 42 -46.46 32.10 46.23
C PRO A 42 -46.30 31.21 47.51
N PRO A 43 -47.38 30.62 48.02
CA PRO A 43 -47.38 29.81 49.24
C PRO A 43 -46.55 28.52 49.04
N ARG A 44 -45.71 28.22 50.04
CA ARG A 44 -44.90 27.00 50.08
C ARG A 44 -45.82 25.77 50.18
N ARG A 45 -45.97 24.99 49.07
CA ARG A 45 -46.49 23.62 49.11
C ARG A 45 -45.40 22.70 49.60
N ARG A 46 -45.65 22.01 50.73
CA ARG A 46 -44.81 20.93 51.25
C ARG A 46 -44.77 19.80 50.23
N ALA A 47 -43.59 19.50 49.67
CA ALA A 47 -43.36 18.34 48.85
C ALA A 47 -43.38 17.05 49.67
N PRO A 48 -43.98 15.96 49.18
CA PRO A 48 -43.93 14.67 49.85
C PRO A 48 -42.48 14.16 49.87
N ARG A 49 -42.03 13.73 51.05
CA ARG A 49 -40.75 13.03 51.21
C ARG A 49 -40.80 11.73 50.42
N ARG A 50 -40.25 11.77 49.22
CA ARG A 50 -39.94 10.55 48.46
C ARG A 50 -38.74 9.90 49.09
N ASN A 51 -38.86 8.60 49.40
CA ASN A 51 -37.86 7.78 50.06
C ASN A 51 -36.59 7.69 49.13
N ALA A 52 -35.53 8.38 49.54
CA ALA A 52 -34.25 8.35 48.86
C ALA A 52 -33.64 6.92 48.80
N ALA A 53 -34.07 6.04 49.70
CA ALA A 53 -33.61 4.65 49.74
C ALA A 53 -34.08 3.80 48.55
N ALA A 54 -35.28 4.09 47.96
CA ALA A 54 -35.79 3.33 46.83
C ALA A 54 -35.08 3.70 45.48
N CYS A 55 -34.55 4.92 45.34
CA CYS A 55 -33.79 5.32 44.16
C CYS A 55 -32.37 4.75 44.16
N ILE A 56 -31.75 4.60 45.32
CA ILE A 56 -30.37 4.07 45.42
C ILE A 56 -30.35 2.56 45.13
N THR A 57 -31.35 1.80 45.57
CA THR A 57 -31.48 0.36 45.26
C THR A 57 -31.78 0.11 43.78
N PHE A 58 -32.56 1.00 43.14
CA PHE A 58 -32.85 0.86 41.70
C PHE A 58 -31.65 1.22 40.80
N LEU A 59 -30.84 2.21 41.19
CA LEU A 59 -29.59 2.53 40.50
C LEU A 59 -28.53 1.43 40.69
N ALA A 60 -28.43 0.87 41.91
CA ALA A 60 -27.48 -0.20 42.18
C ALA A 60 -27.82 -1.50 41.42
N SER A 61 -29.09 -1.85 41.25
CA SER A 61 -29.51 -3.01 40.45
C SER A 61 -29.35 -2.78 38.95
N LEU A 62 -29.45 -1.54 38.45
CA LEU A 62 -29.18 -1.21 37.04
C LEU A 62 -27.69 -1.30 36.70
N ILE A 63 -26.80 -0.90 37.61
CA ILE A 63 -25.34 -0.99 37.43
C ILE A 63 -24.87 -2.44 37.47
N VAL A 64 -25.44 -3.29 38.37
CA VAL A 64 -25.11 -4.71 38.46
C VAL A 64 -25.62 -5.50 37.22
N ALA A 65 -26.72 -5.06 36.60
CA ALA A 65 -27.22 -5.67 35.36
C ALA A 65 -26.46 -5.21 34.10
N MET A 66 -25.77 -4.07 34.14
CA MET A 66 -24.96 -3.58 33.02
C MET A 66 -23.54 -4.17 32.93
N VAL A 67 -23.02 -4.66 34.07
CA VAL A 67 -21.66 -5.24 34.12
C VAL A 67 -21.50 -6.52 33.27
N PRO A 68 -22.47 -7.44 33.13
CA PRO A 68 -22.32 -8.58 32.25
C PRO A 68 -22.59 -8.25 30.77
N LEU A 69 -23.19 -7.08 30.43
CA LEU A 69 -23.41 -6.69 29.04
C LEU A 69 -22.20 -5.99 28.40
N LEU A 70 -21.26 -5.48 29.21
CA LEU A 70 -20.00 -4.89 28.76
C LEU A 70 -18.87 -5.94 28.54
N GLY A 71 -19.12 -7.20 28.87
CA GLY A 71 -18.14 -8.28 28.79
C GLY A 71 -18.21 -9.16 27.55
N LEU A 72 -19.04 -8.82 26.53
CA LEU A 72 -19.29 -9.71 25.39
C LEU A 72 -18.97 -9.12 24.01
N THR A 73 -18.20 -8.05 23.95
CA THR A 73 -17.62 -7.61 22.67
C THR A 73 -16.11 -7.48 22.79
N THR A 74 -15.43 -8.59 22.98
CA THR A 74 -14.02 -8.68 22.63
C THR A 74 -13.97 -8.76 21.11
N THR A 75 -14.00 -7.61 20.43
CA THR A 75 -13.50 -7.55 19.07
C THR A 75 -12.01 -7.85 19.17
N ALA A 76 -11.63 -9.06 18.77
CA ALA A 76 -10.24 -9.42 18.60
C ALA A 76 -9.67 -8.47 17.53
N ALA A 77 -8.90 -7.46 17.96
CA ALA A 77 -8.10 -6.68 17.03
C ALA A 77 -7.03 -7.63 16.50
N ARG A 78 -7.05 -7.88 15.19
CA ARG A 78 -6.11 -8.78 14.53
C ARG A 78 -4.93 -7.96 14.03
N ALA A 79 -3.74 -8.52 14.17
CA ALA A 79 -2.53 -7.89 13.66
C ALA A 79 -2.52 -7.84 12.14
N CYS A 80 -1.95 -6.78 11.67
CA CYS A 80 -1.71 -6.52 10.27
C CYS A 80 -0.50 -7.32 9.78
N ALA A 81 -0.71 -8.20 8.82
CA ALA A 81 0.37 -8.72 8.01
C ALA A 81 0.59 -7.74 6.84
N CYS A 82 1.61 -6.91 6.92
CA CYS A 82 1.91 -5.93 5.87
C CYS A 82 2.11 -6.63 4.53
N GLY A 83 1.16 -6.44 3.60
CA GLY A 83 1.31 -6.86 2.23
C GLY A 83 2.53 -6.19 1.62
N CYS A 84 3.60 -6.95 1.45
CA CYS A 84 4.78 -6.45 0.75
C CYS A 84 4.43 -6.31 -0.72
N SER A 85 4.22 -5.09 -1.20
CA SER A 85 4.26 -4.84 -2.63
C SER A 85 5.71 -4.86 -3.08
N VAL A 86 6.00 -5.65 -4.11
CA VAL A 86 7.35 -5.76 -4.65
C VAL A 86 7.63 -4.55 -5.52
N PHE A 87 8.69 -3.85 -5.18
CA PHE A 87 9.25 -2.83 -6.03
C PHE A 87 10.20 -3.50 -7.04
N ASP A 88 9.83 -3.52 -8.32
CA ASP A 88 10.66 -4.11 -9.36
C ASP A 88 11.72 -3.12 -9.82
N VAL A 89 12.95 -3.31 -9.36
CA VAL A 89 14.11 -2.51 -9.77
C VAL A 89 14.89 -3.15 -10.92
N GLY A 90 14.82 -4.48 -11.01
CA GLY A 90 15.75 -5.22 -11.89
C GLY A 90 15.29 -5.38 -13.32
N GLY A 91 14.05 -5.21 -13.62
CA GLY A 91 13.68 -5.82 -14.85
C GLY A 91 12.59 -5.17 -15.70
N GLY A 92 11.63 -4.50 -15.11
CA GLY A 92 10.43 -4.18 -15.84
C GLY A 92 10.39 -2.80 -16.47
N MET A 93 10.99 -1.82 -15.80
CA MET A 93 10.70 -0.41 -16.06
C MET A 93 11.84 0.39 -16.66
N LEU A 94 13.02 -0.20 -16.85
CA LEU A 94 14.12 0.48 -17.51
C LEU A 94 13.99 0.35 -19.04
N PRO A 95 14.23 1.42 -19.82
CA PRO A 95 14.19 1.38 -21.26
C PRO A 95 15.16 0.31 -21.79
N GLN A 96 14.72 -0.38 -22.83
CA GLN A 96 15.59 -1.31 -23.53
C GLN A 96 16.63 -0.53 -24.34
N GLU A 97 17.76 -1.18 -24.64
CA GLU A 97 18.84 -0.57 -25.44
C GLU A 97 18.45 -0.33 -26.90
N ASN A 98 17.36 -0.96 -27.38
CA ASN A 98 16.90 -0.88 -28.75
C ASN A 98 15.96 0.31 -28.99
N ASP A 99 15.91 0.79 -30.22
CA ASP A 99 15.03 1.90 -30.65
C ASP A 99 13.53 1.54 -30.52
N HIS A 100 13.20 0.26 -30.64
CA HIS A 100 11.87 -0.31 -30.43
C HIS A 100 12.05 -1.79 -30.08
N GLY A 101 11.05 -2.38 -29.45
CA GLY A 101 11.09 -3.80 -29.12
C GLY A 101 10.21 -4.13 -27.94
N GLY A 102 10.01 -5.40 -27.77
CA GLY A 102 9.19 -5.94 -26.69
C GLY A 102 9.98 -6.78 -25.70
N ARG A 103 9.39 -6.97 -24.57
CA ARG A 103 9.86 -7.87 -23.54
C ARG A 103 8.69 -8.61 -22.94
N ILE A 104 8.79 -9.93 -22.89
CA ILE A 104 7.91 -10.77 -22.08
C ILE A 104 8.72 -11.22 -20.88
N PHE A 105 8.13 -11.16 -19.70
CA PHE A 105 8.82 -11.63 -18.49
C PHE A 105 7.88 -12.41 -17.58
N PHE A 106 8.49 -13.29 -16.81
CA PHE A 106 7.87 -14.01 -15.72
C PHE A 106 8.72 -13.80 -14.47
N GLU A 107 8.08 -13.36 -13.40
CA GLU A 107 8.69 -13.08 -12.13
C GLU A 107 8.13 -14.00 -11.06
N TYR A 108 9.00 -14.50 -10.20
CA TYR A 108 8.68 -15.20 -8.97
C TYR A 108 9.23 -14.43 -7.79
N TRP A 109 8.46 -14.33 -6.75
CA TRP A 109 8.84 -13.69 -5.52
C TRP A 109 8.28 -14.44 -4.32
N HIS A 110 9.14 -14.71 -3.31
CA HIS A 110 8.82 -15.44 -2.10
C HIS A 110 9.04 -14.56 -0.87
N SER A 111 8.08 -14.60 0.05
CA SER A 111 8.14 -13.93 1.34
C SER A 111 7.58 -14.83 2.43
N ASP A 112 8.32 -14.97 3.52
CA ASP A 112 7.89 -15.64 4.75
C ASP A 112 7.92 -14.64 5.92
N GLN A 113 6.77 -14.02 6.19
CA GLN A 113 6.59 -13.07 7.29
C GLN A 113 6.25 -13.85 8.56
N ASN A 114 7.23 -14.03 9.42
CA ASN A 114 7.13 -14.85 10.63
C ASN A 114 7.79 -14.24 11.87
N VAL A 115 8.24 -12.99 11.75
CA VAL A 115 8.86 -12.26 12.84
C VAL A 115 7.95 -11.14 13.28
N ASN A 116 7.47 -11.19 14.53
CA ASN A 116 6.72 -10.09 15.11
C ASN A 116 7.63 -8.88 15.38
N TRP A 117 7.17 -7.70 14.96
CA TRP A 117 7.91 -6.44 15.06
C TRP A 117 7.02 -5.35 15.65
N ILE A 118 7.53 -4.59 16.64
CA ILE A 118 6.81 -3.51 17.33
C ILE A 118 7.67 -2.25 17.25
N GLY A 119 7.16 -1.18 16.64
CA GLY A 119 7.95 0.01 16.38
C GLY A 119 9.23 -0.31 15.60
N SER A 120 10.40 -0.10 16.19
CA SER A 120 11.71 -0.36 15.58
C SER A 120 12.42 -1.60 16.12
N ALA A 121 11.72 -2.46 16.87
CA ALA A 121 12.32 -3.60 17.55
C ALA A 121 11.52 -4.90 17.34
N ARG A 122 12.21 -6.03 17.54
CA ARG A 122 11.55 -7.34 17.54
C ARG A 122 10.58 -7.44 18.71
N GLY A 123 9.31 -7.72 18.41
CA GLY A 123 8.26 -7.91 19.39
C GLY A 123 8.20 -9.33 19.95
N ASN A 124 7.46 -9.50 21.03
CA ASN A 124 7.17 -10.82 21.57
C ASN A 124 6.15 -11.51 20.65
N PRO A 125 6.46 -12.70 20.07
CA PRO A 125 5.55 -13.40 19.16
C PRO A 125 4.25 -13.87 19.84
N ASN A 126 4.24 -14.01 21.17
CA ASN A 126 3.04 -14.42 21.90
C ASN A 126 1.99 -13.30 22.01
N LEU A 127 2.39 -12.05 21.81
CA LEU A 127 1.47 -10.89 21.82
C LEU A 127 0.81 -10.67 20.45
N ASN A 128 1.27 -11.33 19.41
CA ASN A 128 0.68 -11.26 18.08
C ASN A 128 -0.19 -12.50 17.83
N GLN A 129 -1.47 -12.31 17.50
CA GLN A 129 -2.36 -13.41 17.12
C GLN A 129 -1.98 -14.01 15.78
N ASP A 130 -1.47 -13.17 14.86
CA ASP A 130 -0.93 -13.65 13.60
C ASP A 130 0.45 -14.26 13.83
N LYS A 131 0.63 -15.47 13.32
CA LYS A 131 1.84 -16.24 13.55
C LYS A 131 2.73 -16.30 12.33
N LYS A 132 2.11 -16.34 11.14
CA LYS A 132 2.87 -16.51 9.91
C LYS A 132 2.04 -16.08 8.69
N LEU A 133 2.68 -15.37 7.76
CA LEU A 133 2.14 -15.11 6.44
C LEU A 133 3.19 -15.47 5.39
N THR A 134 3.01 -16.60 4.73
CA THR A 134 3.85 -17.00 3.60
C THR A 134 3.16 -16.64 2.31
N THR A 135 3.87 -16.05 1.38
CA THR A 135 3.33 -15.68 0.07
C THR A 135 4.31 -16.00 -1.02
N ASP A 136 3.84 -16.75 -2.01
CA ASP A 136 4.48 -16.94 -3.30
C ASP A 136 3.74 -16.10 -4.33
N TRP A 137 4.44 -15.11 -4.89
CA TRP A 137 3.94 -14.30 -5.98
C TRP A 137 4.53 -14.75 -7.30
N TYR A 138 3.68 -14.82 -8.29
CA TYR A 138 4.03 -15.08 -9.68
C TYR A 138 3.47 -13.96 -10.52
N SER A 139 4.28 -13.30 -11.34
CA SER A 139 3.80 -12.22 -12.21
C SER A 139 4.19 -12.51 -13.64
N ALA A 140 3.21 -12.49 -14.54
CA ALA A 140 3.47 -12.45 -15.97
C ALA A 140 3.38 -10.99 -16.44
N GLY A 141 4.33 -10.56 -17.26
CA GLY A 141 4.36 -9.21 -17.75
C GLY A 141 4.80 -9.09 -19.19
N PHE A 142 4.34 -8.02 -19.80
CA PHE A 142 4.70 -7.62 -21.15
C PHE A 142 5.03 -6.13 -21.15
N SER A 143 6.16 -5.75 -21.72
CA SER A 143 6.51 -4.36 -21.97
C SER A 143 6.87 -4.16 -23.43
N TYR A 144 6.59 -2.98 -23.96
CA TYR A 144 6.89 -2.64 -25.34
C TYR A 144 7.29 -1.18 -25.45
N MET A 145 8.43 -0.93 -26.11
CA MET A 145 8.89 0.40 -26.50
C MET A 145 8.41 0.68 -27.92
N PHE A 146 7.52 1.67 -28.07
CA PHE A 146 7.03 2.12 -29.38
C PHE A 146 8.11 2.84 -30.18
N ASN A 147 8.98 3.52 -29.45
CA ASN A 147 10.18 4.20 -29.90
C ASN A 147 11.13 4.35 -28.72
N ARG A 148 12.30 4.98 -28.92
CA ARG A 148 13.28 5.18 -27.84
C ARG A 148 12.76 5.91 -26.62
N GLN A 149 11.71 6.71 -26.76
CA GLN A 149 11.20 7.60 -25.70
C GLN A 149 9.97 7.05 -24.99
N TRP A 150 9.07 6.38 -25.70
CA TRP A 150 7.76 5.97 -25.20
C TRP A 150 7.63 4.46 -25.12
N GLY A 151 7.17 3.99 -24.00
CA GLY A 151 6.88 2.59 -23.77
C GLY A 151 5.64 2.37 -22.91
N MET A 152 5.20 1.13 -22.87
CA MET A 152 4.12 0.66 -21.99
C MET A 152 4.50 -0.68 -21.35
N MET A 153 3.88 -0.98 -20.23
CA MET A 153 3.99 -2.27 -19.56
C MET A 153 2.64 -2.68 -18.99
N VAL A 154 2.34 -3.96 -19.07
CA VAL A 154 1.23 -4.61 -18.35
C VAL A 154 1.81 -5.73 -17.49
N ARG A 155 1.36 -5.82 -16.23
CA ARG A 155 1.77 -6.84 -15.28
C ARG A 155 0.54 -7.47 -14.65
N VAL A 156 0.46 -8.79 -14.67
CA VAL A 156 -0.62 -9.58 -14.10
C VAL A 156 -0.05 -10.46 -13.01
N PRO A 157 -0.23 -10.13 -11.74
CA PRO A 157 0.24 -10.94 -10.63
C PRO A 157 -0.76 -12.05 -10.28
N PHE A 158 -0.24 -13.15 -9.75
CA PHE A 158 -0.97 -14.24 -9.12
C PHE A 158 -0.27 -14.57 -7.81
N ALA A 159 -1.01 -14.82 -6.75
CA ALA A 159 -0.44 -15.19 -5.46
C ALA A 159 -1.02 -16.51 -4.94
N ASN A 160 -0.16 -17.26 -4.28
CA ASN A 160 -0.51 -18.33 -3.34
C ASN A 160 -0.09 -17.86 -1.94
N ARG A 161 -1.03 -17.78 -1.02
CA ARG A 161 -0.83 -17.23 0.32
C ARG A 161 -1.35 -18.14 1.39
N ASP A 162 -0.48 -18.46 2.35
CA ASP A 162 -0.79 -19.18 3.57
C ASP A 162 -0.73 -18.21 4.76
N PHE A 163 -1.85 -18.03 5.44
CA PHE A 163 -1.97 -17.17 6.60
C PHE A 163 -2.32 -18.00 7.82
N THR A 164 -1.45 -18.02 8.82
CA THR A 164 -1.64 -18.71 10.10
C THR A 164 -1.91 -17.69 11.18
N THR A 165 -3.06 -17.81 11.82
CA THR A 165 -3.49 -16.92 12.93
C THR A 165 -4.13 -17.72 14.04
N THR A 166 -4.18 -17.15 15.24
CA THR A 166 -4.85 -17.72 16.41
C THR A 166 -6.35 -17.42 16.31
N VAL A 167 -7.16 -18.46 16.09
CA VAL A 167 -8.63 -18.35 15.96
C VAL A 167 -9.35 -18.44 17.30
N ASP A 168 -8.71 -19.04 18.32
CA ASP A 168 -9.19 -19.05 19.70
C ASP A 168 -8.02 -18.76 20.66
N PRO A 169 -7.89 -17.51 21.11
CA PRO A 169 -6.81 -17.13 22.00
C PRO A 169 -6.92 -17.74 23.41
N THR A 170 -8.10 -18.22 23.82
CA THR A 170 -8.29 -18.81 25.17
C THR A 170 -7.60 -20.16 25.33
N VAL A 171 -7.50 -20.91 24.25
CA VAL A 171 -6.84 -22.22 24.19
C VAL A 171 -5.60 -22.22 23.28
N GLY A 172 -5.28 -21.07 22.66
CA GLY A 172 -4.14 -20.94 21.74
C GLY A 172 -4.33 -21.76 20.42
N LEU A 173 -5.57 -21.91 19.97
CA LEU A 173 -5.86 -22.67 18.76
C LEU A 173 -5.47 -21.84 17.53
N GLU A 174 -4.50 -22.33 16.78
CA GLU A 174 -4.06 -21.74 15.51
C GLU A 174 -4.75 -22.42 14.32
N HIS A 175 -5.00 -21.64 13.27
CA HIS A 175 -5.51 -22.13 11.99
C HIS A 175 -4.77 -21.48 10.82
N THR A 176 -4.54 -22.26 9.76
CA THR A 176 -3.92 -21.78 8.53
C THR A 176 -4.94 -21.71 7.41
N PHE A 177 -5.14 -20.51 6.87
CA PHE A 177 -5.98 -20.24 5.71
C PHE A 177 -5.11 -20.20 4.46
N ASN A 178 -5.44 -21.02 3.45
CA ASN A 178 -4.78 -20.97 2.13
C ASN A 178 -5.66 -20.24 1.14
N THR A 179 -5.09 -19.27 0.44
CA THR A 179 -5.80 -18.47 -0.57
C THR A 179 -4.95 -18.35 -1.83
N LYS A 180 -5.55 -18.62 -2.97
CA LYS A 180 -4.93 -18.49 -4.30
C LYS A 180 -5.79 -17.60 -5.16
N SER A 181 -5.19 -16.57 -5.74
CA SER A 181 -5.94 -15.63 -6.60
C SER A 181 -4.99 -14.86 -7.52
N VAL A 182 -5.56 -14.34 -8.59
CA VAL A 182 -4.97 -13.22 -9.32
C VAL A 182 -4.91 -12.02 -8.39
N GLY A 183 -3.84 -11.26 -8.44
CA GLY A 183 -3.70 -9.98 -7.75
C GLY A 183 -4.19 -8.81 -8.58
N ASP A 184 -3.80 -7.61 -8.17
CA ASP A 184 -4.20 -6.38 -8.84
C ASP A 184 -3.33 -6.14 -10.08
N ILE A 185 -3.97 -6.02 -11.25
CA ILE A 185 -3.28 -5.80 -12.54
C ILE A 185 -2.75 -4.37 -12.60
N GLU A 186 -1.51 -4.22 -13.07
CA GLU A 186 -0.87 -2.94 -13.30
C GLU A 186 -0.73 -2.66 -14.80
N VAL A 187 -1.09 -1.42 -15.19
CA VAL A 187 -0.88 -0.90 -16.55
C VAL A 187 -0.09 0.39 -16.43
N MET A 188 1.09 0.41 -17.04
CA MET A 188 2.07 1.48 -16.89
C MET A 188 2.47 2.04 -18.24
N GLY A 189 2.69 3.35 -18.28
CA GLY A 189 3.38 4.06 -19.35
C GLY A 189 4.76 4.52 -18.90
N MET A 190 5.66 4.73 -19.84
CA MET A 190 7.00 5.23 -19.60
C MET A 190 7.36 6.29 -20.64
N TYR A 191 8.04 7.34 -20.18
CA TYR A 191 8.67 8.34 -21.03
C TYR A 191 10.14 8.51 -20.63
N ALA A 192 11.06 8.31 -21.56
CA ALA A 192 12.52 8.37 -21.35
C ALA A 192 13.21 9.46 -22.18
N GLY A 193 12.47 10.34 -22.84
CA GLY A 193 13.00 11.31 -23.79
C GLY A 193 13.54 12.61 -23.21
N PHE A 194 13.96 12.66 -21.94
CA PHE A 194 14.54 13.86 -21.34
C PHE A 194 15.99 14.12 -21.79
N PHE A 195 16.72 13.07 -22.07
CA PHE A 195 18.10 13.11 -22.56
C PHE A 195 18.27 12.17 -23.77
N ASP A 196 19.21 12.46 -24.64
CA ASP A 196 19.45 11.68 -25.87
C ASP A 196 19.87 10.23 -25.59
N ASP A 197 20.48 9.97 -24.45
CA ASP A 197 20.91 8.65 -23.99
C ASP A 197 19.81 7.85 -23.29
N MET A 198 18.59 8.40 -23.16
CA MET A 198 17.46 7.79 -22.44
C MET A 198 17.79 7.40 -21.00
N SER A 199 18.75 8.09 -20.39
CA SER A 199 19.24 7.79 -19.04
C SER A 199 18.22 8.14 -17.93
N THR A 200 17.29 9.03 -18.22
CA THR A 200 16.29 9.53 -17.27
C THR A 200 14.89 9.42 -17.83
N GLY A 201 13.95 8.95 -17.02
CA GLY A 201 12.57 8.84 -17.45
C GLY A 201 11.57 8.94 -16.32
N LEU A 202 10.31 9.10 -16.73
CA LEU A 202 9.14 9.04 -15.88
C LEU A 202 8.34 7.79 -16.18
N THR A 203 7.69 7.26 -15.16
CA THR A 203 6.73 6.17 -15.24
C THR A 203 5.41 6.63 -14.63
N PHE A 204 4.31 6.25 -15.23
CA PHE A 204 2.97 6.60 -14.77
C PHE A 204 2.00 5.49 -15.14
N GLY A 205 1.01 5.25 -14.29
CA GLY A 205 0.10 4.15 -14.55
C GLY A 205 -1.00 4.01 -13.53
N VAL A 206 -1.70 2.90 -13.64
CA VAL A 206 -2.80 2.54 -12.75
C VAL A 206 -2.66 1.08 -12.31
N LYS A 207 -2.97 0.83 -11.06
CA LYS A 207 -3.25 -0.49 -10.53
C LYS A 207 -4.77 -0.66 -10.44
N LEU A 208 -5.29 -1.76 -10.98
CA LEU A 208 -6.71 -2.07 -11.03
C LEU A 208 -7.09 -3.06 -9.94
N PRO A 209 -8.24 -2.93 -9.26
CA PRO A 209 -8.68 -3.81 -8.16
C PRO A 209 -9.22 -5.15 -8.68
N THR A 210 -8.39 -5.91 -9.38
CA THR A 210 -8.75 -7.19 -10.00
C THR A 210 -8.52 -8.38 -9.09
N GLY A 211 -7.70 -8.19 -8.04
CA GLY A 211 -7.37 -9.23 -7.08
C GLY A 211 -8.50 -9.50 -6.08
N LEU A 212 -8.49 -10.72 -5.52
CA LEU A 212 -9.43 -11.08 -4.47
C LEU A 212 -9.09 -10.33 -3.18
N TYR A 213 -10.02 -9.51 -2.70
CA TYR A 213 -9.86 -8.68 -1.49
C TYR A 213 -10.91 -8.96 -0.41
N THR A 214 -11.67 -10.06 -0.55
CA THR A 214 -12.73 -10.48 0.38
C THR A 214 -12.63 -11.98 0.71
N ALA A 215 -11.42 -12.55 0.68
CA ALA A 215 -11.19 -13.94 1.02
C ALA A 215 -11.52 -14.18 2.49
N PHE A 216 -12.28 -15.26 2.76
CA PHE A 216 -12.62 -15.66 4.11
C PHE A 216 -11.39 -16.08 4.91
N GLY A 217 -11.33 -15.70 6.17
CA GLY A 217 -10.26 -16.07 7.10
C GLY A 217 -8.98 -15.25 6.98
N LEU A 218 -8.91 -14.30 6.02
CA LEU A 218 -7.81 -13.36 5.90
C LEU A 218 -8.24 -11.99 6.40
N ASP A 219 -7.37 -11.34 7.17
CA ASP A 219 -7.55 -9.95 7.53
C ASP A 219 -7.47 -9.05 6.29
N ARG A 220 -7.99 -7.84 6.39
CA ARG A 220 -8.10 -6.97 5.22
C ARG A 220 -6.78 -6.69 4.55
N ASP A 221 -5.74 -6.49 5.30
CA ASP A 221 -4.38 -6.22 4.84
C ASP A 221 -3.57 -7.46 4.47
N SER A 222 -4.01 -8.63 4.88
CA SER A 222 -3.47 -9.93 4.41
C SER A 222 -4.13 -10.42 3.11
N GLN A 223 -5.15 -9.71 2.56
CA GLN A 223 -5.79 -10.05 1.28
C GLN A 223 -4.81 -9.94 0.10
N ILE A 224 -5.01 -10.77 -0.94
CA ILE A 224 -4.19 -10.75 -2.16
C ILE A 224 -4.44 -9.48 -2.97
N GLY A 225 -5.70 -9.09 -3.14
CA GLY A 225 -6.08 -7.85 -3.80
C GLY A 225 -6.28 -6.70 -2.81
N SER A 226 -6.03 -5.47 -3.26
CA SER A 226 -6.21 -4.28 -2.43
C SER A 226 -7.64 -3.76 -2.39
N GLY A 227 -8.48 -4.13 -3.38
CA GLY A 227 -9.81 -3.56 -3.56
C GLY A 227 -9.79 -2.07 -3.92
N SER A 228 -8.64 -1.51 -4.29
CA SER A 228 -8.48 -0.11 -4.66
C SER A 228 -7.89 0.05 -6.04
N THR A 229 -8.33 1.11 -6.75
CA THR A 229 -7.63 1.61 -7.93
C THR A 229 -6.61 2.62 -7.47
N ASP A 230 -5.35 2.40 -7.82
CA ASP A 230 -4.26 3.26 -7.40
C ASP A 230 -3.64 3.95 -8.62
N LEU A 231 -3.30 5.22 -8.49
CA LEU A 231 -2.40 5.89 -9.41
C LEU A 231 -0.96 5.57 -9.03
N ILE A 232 -0.14 5.33 -10.06
CA ILE A 232 1.28 5.07 -9.93
C ILE A 232 2.02 6.15 -10.68
N LEU A 233 2.96 6.81 -9.99
CA LEU A 233 3.91 7.76 -10.55
C LEU A 233 5.30 7.33 -10.15
N GLY A 234 6.26 7.47 -11.05
CA GLY A 234 7.63 7.12 -10.75
C GLY A 234 8.61 7.81 -11.66
N GLY A 235 9.88 7.57 -11.39
CA GLY A 235 10.97 8.05 -12.22
C GLY A 235 12.20 7.20 -12.03
N PHE A 236 13.07 7.21 -13.01
CA PHE A 236 14.34 6.50 -12.97
C PHE A 236 15.46 7.36 -13.56
N HIS A 237 16.66 7.06 -13.10
CA HIS A 237 17.88 7.58 -13.68
C HIS A 237 18.96 6.50 -13.67
N ARG A 238 19.74 6.41 -14.74
CA ARG A 238 20.88 5.50 -14.86
C ARG A 238 22.06 6.21 -15.48
N GLY A 239 23.26 5.79 -15.15
CA GLY A 239 24.45 6.40 -15.70
C GLY A 239 25.70 5.53 -15.53
N LEU A 240 26.78 5.98 -16.12
CA LEU A 240 28.07 5.33 -16.05
C LEU A 240 28.87 5.89 -14.89
N LEU A 241 29.53 5.01 -14.11
CA LEU A 241 30.46 5.39 -13.05
C LEU A 241 31.91 5.44 -13.59
N THR A 242 32.20 4.66 -14.62
CA THR A 242 33.53 4.54 -15.22
C THR A 242 33.47 4.76 -16.74
N GLY A 243 34.53 5.32 -17.29
CA GLY A 243 34.60 5.63 -18.73
C GLY A 243 34.70 4.39 -19.64
N ASP A 244 34.96 3.21 -19.07
CA ASP A 244 35.00 1.92 -19.77
C ASP A 244 33.66 1.19 -19.79
N ASN A 245 32.59 1.83 -19.30
CA ASN A 245 31.25 1.27 -19.16
C ASN A 245 31.15 0.04 -18.23
N ALA A 246 32.23 -0.28 -17.49
CA ALA A 246 32.26 -1.45 -16.62
C ALA A 246 31.29 -1.30 -15.45
N TRP A 247 31.27 -0.14 -14.83
CA TRP A 247 30.41 0.16 -13.71
C TRP A 247 29.32 1.15 -14.09
N GLN A 248 28.09 0.78 -13.77
CA GLN A 248 26.91 1.63 -13.94
C GLN A 248 26.18 1.78 -12.61
N TYR A 249 25.47 2.88 -12.46
CA TYR A 249 24.55 3.09 -11.36
C TYR A 249 23.13 3.28 -11.89
N PHE A 250 22.18 3.03 -11.04
CA PHE A 250 20.78 3.37 -11.29
C PHE A 250 20.12 3.89 -10.01
N SER A 251 19.10 4.66 -10.19
CA SER A 251 18.17 5.08 -9.15
C SER A 251 16.75 5.03 -9.69
N GLN A 252 15.81 4.68 -8.84
CA GLN A 252 14.41 4.59 -9.19
C GLN A 252 13.55 4.98 -8.00
N VAL A 253 12.42 5.63 -8.26
CA VAL A 253 11.39 5.95 -7.29
C VAL A 253 10.03 5.60 -7.86
N ARG A 254 9.14 5.10 -7.01
CA ARG A 254 7.74 4.80 -7.32
C ARG A 254 6.87 5.31 -6.19
N TRP A 255 5.83 6.03 -6.54
CA TRP A 255 4.78 6.48 -5.63
C TRP A 255 3.45 5.88 -6.09
N GLN A 256 2.78 5.17 -5.19
CA GLN A 256 1.50 4.52 -5.42
C GLN A 256 0.45 5.10 -4.47
N VAL A 257 -0.63 5.65 -5.02
CA VAL A 257 -1.67 6.37 -4.28
C VAL A 257 -3.04 5.78 -4.57
N PRO A 258 -3.74 5.21 -3.59
CA PRO A 258 -5.12 4.77 -3.74
C PRO A 258 -6.04 5.97 -3.99
N VAL A 259 -6.72 5.99 -5.13
CA VAL A 259 -7.64 7.07 -5.53
C VAL A 259 -9.10 6.64 -5.50
N LEU A 260 -9.39 5.37 -5.82
CA LEU A 260 -10.70 4.77 -5.68
C LEU A 260 -10.54 3.50 -4.82
N TYR A 261 -11.42 3.30 -3.86
CA TYR A 261 -11.40 2.16 -2.95
C TYR A 261 -12.81 1.66 -2.70
N GLN A 262 -12.93 0.36 -2.39
CA GLN A 262 -14.20 -0.32 -2.26
C GLN A 262 -14.48 -0.71 -0.80
N ALA A 263 -15.75 -0.97 -0.51
CA ALA A 263 -16.13 -1.60 0.73
C ALA A 263 -15.49 -3.00 0.82
N SER A 264 -15.03 -3.36 2.01
CA SER A 264 -14.40 -4.64 2.28
C SER A 264 -15.17 -5.36 3.39
N PHE A 265 -15.32 -6.68 3.21
CA PHE A 265 -15.90 -7.51 4.27
C PHE A 265 -14.92 -7.59 5.44
N LYS A 266 -15.43 -7.29 6.65
CA LYS A 266 -14.70 -7.47 7.90
C LYS A 266 -15.21 -8.77 8.54
N PRO A 267 -14.44 -9.86 8.51
CA PRO A 267 -14.94 -11.18 8.91
C PRO A 267 -15.51 -11.23 10.35
N ASP A 268 -14.90 -10.46 11.26
CA ASP A 268 -15.26 -10.46 12.67
C ASP A 268 -16.64 -9.88 12.96
N ALA A 269 -17.08 -8.93 12.15
CA ALA A 269 -18.34 -8.21 12.36
C ALA A 269 -19.45 -8.66 11.41
N GLY A 270 -19.15 -9.43 10.35
CA GLY A 270 -20.12 -9.77 9.31
C GLY A 270 -20.62 -8.54 8.54
N ILE A 271 -19.93 -7.40 8.65
CA ILE A 271 -20.35 -6.11 8.11
C ILE A 271 -19.41 -5.74 6.96
N VAL A 272 -19.98 -5.25 5.87
CA VAL A 272 -19.19 -4.68 4.77
C VAL A 272 -18.86 -3.23 5.09
N GLU A 273 -17.59 -2.95 5.29
CA GLU A 273 -17.11 -1.63 5.67
C GLU A 273 -16.10 -1.10 4.65
N LEU A 274 -15.97 0.24 4.62
CA LEU A 274 -15.03 0.92 3.75
C LEU A 274 -13.59 0.74 4.24
N TYR A 275 -12.69 0.39 3.30
CA TYR A 275 -11.27 0.28 3.53
C TYR A 275 -10.50 1.09 2.50
N LYS A 276 -9.58 1.92 2.96
CA LYS A 276 -8.68 2.70 2.13
C LYS A 276 -7.23 2.32 2.46
N PRO A 277 -6.51 1.65 1.56
CA PRO A 277 -5.08 1.39 1.73
C PRO A 277 -4.28 2.68 1.92
N GLY A 278 -3.21 2.64 2.70
CA GLY A 278 -2.23 3.71 2.77
C GLY A 278 -1.48 3.86 1.44
N TYR A 279 -1.04 5.08 1.11
CA TYR A 279 -0.14 5.28 -0.01
C TYR A 279 1.24 4.71 0.31
N GLN A 280 1.99 4.35 -0.73
CA GLN A 280 3.33 3.81 -0.61
C GLN A 280 4.31 4.54 -1.52
N VAL A 281 5.52 4.77 -1.00
CA VAL A 281 6.67 5.28 -1.76
C VAL A 281 7.78 4.27 -1.64
N ASP A 282 8.30 3.82 -2.78
CA ASP A 282 9.45 2.94 -2.88
C ASP A 282 10.56 3.64 -3.64
N GLY A 283 11.79 3.43 -3.23
CA GLY A 283 12.96 3.94 -3.91
C GLY A 283 14.08 2.91 -3.90
N ALA A 284 14.90 2.90 -4.93
CA ALA A 284 16.10 2.10 -4.95
C ALA A 284 17.25 2.85 -5.60
N VAL A 285 18.44 2.60 -5.08
CA VAL A 285 19.71 3.01 -5.68
C VAL A 285 20.64 1.81 -5.72
N GLY A 286 21.32 1.61 -6.83
CA GLY A 286 22.19 0.47 -7.00
C GLY A 286 23.32 0.70 -7.98
N ILE A 287 24.25 -0.23 -7.96
CA ILE A 287 25.38 -0.32 -8.88
C ILE A 287 25.41 -1.70 -9.51
N LEU A 288 25.87 -1.77 -10.73
CA LEU A 288 26.03 -3.01 -11.46
C LEU A 288 27.37 -3.04 -12.21
N TYR A 289 27.91 -4.23 -12.40
CA TYR A 289 29.16 -4.47 -13.11
C TYR A 289 28.92 -5.23 -14.41
N ASN A 290 29.29 -4.64 -15.53
CA ASN A 290 28.91 -5.07 -16.88
C ASN A 290 29.99 -5.83 -17.67
N ASN A 291 31.21 -6.02 -17.14
CA ASN A 291 32.33 -6.53 -17.91
C ASN A 291 32.64 -8.02 -17.70
N LEU A 292 31.65 -8.84 -17.34
CA LEU A 292 31.80 -10.30 -17.28
C LEU A 292 31.15 -10.95 -18.49
N TYR A 293 31.94 -11.23 -19.52
CA TYR A 293 31.50 -11.84 -20.77
C TYR A 293 31.96 -13.27 -20.90
N ASN A 294 31.16 -14.12 -21.56
CA ASN A 294 31.48 -15.53 -21.90
C ASN A 294 31.83 -16.38 -20.67
N VAL A 295 31.07 -16.21 -19.57
CA VAL A 295 31.29 -16.95 -18.32
C VAL A 295 30.20 -17.98 -18.14
N PHE A 296 30.57 -19.21 -17.81
CA PHE A 296 29.67 -20.36 -17.56
C PHE A 296 28.63 -20.61 -18.68
N GLY A 297 28.97 -20.31 -19.95
CA GLY A 297 28.08 -20.51 -21.10
C GLY A 297 27.04 -19.40 -21.31
N PHE A 298 27.04 -18.37 -20.50
CA PHE A 298 26.29 -17.13 -20.72
C PHE A 298 27.16 -16.10 -21.45
N ASP A 299 26.52 -15.30 -22.30
CA ASP A 299 27.23 -14.29 -23.07
C ASP A 299 27.64 -13.10 -22.21
N LYS A 300 26.83 -12.81 -21.17
CA LYS A 300 27.13 -11.77 -20.17
C LYS A 300 26.56 -12.14 -18.80
N ILE A 301 27.32 -11.84 -17.76
CA ILE A 301 26.89 -11.90 -16.37
C ILE A 301 27.01 -10.49 -15.77
N THR A 302 25.98 -10.01 -15.09
CA THR A 302 25.93 -8.70 -14.49
C THR A 302 25.61 -8.83 -13.00
N PRO A 303 26.61 -8.89 -12.13
CA PRO A 303 26.39 -8.73 -10.70
C PRO A 303 25.90 -7.32 -10.38
N LEU A 304 25.01 -7.22 -9.40
CA LEU A 304 24.51 -5.93 -8.93
C LEU A 304 24.32 -5.94 -7.41
N ALA A 305 24.33 -4.76 -6.85
CA ALA A 305 23.96 -4.54 -5.45
C ALA A 305 23.15 -3.25 -5.35
N GLN A 306 22.10 -3.28 -4.54
CA GLN A 306 21.20 -2.15 -4.37
C GLN A 306 20.76 -1.98 -2.93
N VAL A 307 20.36 -0.76 -2.59
CA VAL A 307 19.61 -0.44 -1.38
C VAL A 307 18.20 -0.04 -1.79
N ILE A 308 17.23 -0.67 -1.18
CA ILE A 308 15.80 -0.41 -1.41
C ILE A 308 15.24 0.23 -0.15
N ALA A 309 14.52 1.34 -0.32
CA ALA A 309 13.78 2.02 0.74
C ALA A 309 12.29 1.96 0.42
N SER A 310 11.47 1.64 1.42
CA SER A 310 10.02 1.65 1.28
C SER A 310 9.39 2.37 2.46
N HIS A 311 8.44 3.25 2.18
CA HIS A 311 7.60 3.93 3.14
C HIS A 311 6.15 3.70 2.78
N ARG A 312 5.35 3.15 3.70
CA ARG A 312 3.91 3.01 3.56
C ARG A 312 3.22 3.66 4.73
N VAL A 313 2.27 4.55 4.44
CA VAL A 313 1.39 5.13 5.46
C VAL A 313 0.36 4.11 5.90
N HIS A 314 -0.12 4.23 7.13
CA HIS A 314 -1.17 3.37 7.66
C HIS A 314 -2.46 3.41 6.83
N ASP A 315 -3.21 2.34 6.89
CA ASP A 315 -4.51 2.21 6.24
C ASP A 315 -5.58 3.00 6.98
N ASN A 316 -6.68 3.33 6.31
CA ASN A 316 -7.75 4.18 6.83
C ASN A 316 -9.12 3.55 6.54
N GLY A 317 -10.14 4.04 7.28
CA GLY A 317 -11.53 3.60 7.16
C GLY A 317 -11.94 2.63 8.26
N PRO A 318 -13.24 2.38 8.42
CA PRO A 318 -13.77 1.53 9.51
C PRO A 318 -13.27 0.08 9.45
N ALA A 319 -12.99 -0.44 8.25
CA ALA A 319 -12.47 -1.80 8.06
C ALA A 319 -10.94 -1.90 8.20
N SER A 320 -10.24 -0.80 8.50
CA SER A 320 -8.78 -0.80 8.66
C SER A 320 -8.37 -0.98 10.11
N ASP A 321 -7.13 -1.42 10.28
CA ASP A 321 -6.40 -1.30 11.54
C ASP A 321 -5.23 -0.30 11.39
N PRO A 322 -5.48 1.02 11.64
CA PRO A 322 -4.47 2.04 11.42
C PRO A 322 -3.27 1.90 12.36
N TYR A 323 -3.41 1.27 13.50
CA TYR A 323 -2.32 1.09 14.47
C TYR A 323 -1.38 -0.07 14.10
N ASN A 324 -1.84 -1.02 13.30
CA ASN A 324 -1.07 -2.19 12.87
C ASN A 324 -0.80 -2.21 11.36
N SER A 325 -0.97 -1.10 10.66
CA SER A 325 -0.65 -0.94 9.25
C SER A 325 0.33 0.21 9.01
N GLY A 326 1.11 0.12 7.94
CA GLY A 326 2.14 1.10 7.62
C GLY A 326 3.52 0.73 8.17
N PHE A 327 4.55 1.07 7.41
CA PHE A 327 5.93 0.74 7.75
C PHE A 327 6.95 1.64 7.03
N ASP A 328 8.14 1.70 7.61
CA ASP A 328 9.38 2.13 6.96
C ASP A 328 10.35 0.94 6.92
N ARG A 329 10.99 0.70 5.79
CA ARG A 329 12.02 -0.33 5.70
C ARG A 329 13.15 0.06 4.78
N LEU A 330 14.36 -0.41 5.14
CA LEU A 330 15.54 -0.36 4.28
C LEU A 330 16.06 -1.78 4.10
N MET A 331 16.36 -2.14 2.85
CA MET A 331 16.86 -3.46 2.49
C MET A 331 18.12 -3.34 1.64
N PHE A 332 19.08 -4.20 1.90
CA PHE A 332 20.21 -4.44 1.02
C PHE A 332 19.88 -5.63 0.12
N SER A 333 20.06 -5.47 -1.19
CA SER A 333 19.72 -6.53 -2.15
C SER A 333 20.89 -6.76 -3.10
N PRO A 334 21.72 -7.78 -2.83
CA PRO A 334 22.64 -8.33 -3.81
C PRO A 334 21.87 -9.16 -4.85
N GLY A 335 22.23 -9.00 -6.12
CA GLY A 335 21.59 -9.69 -7.22
C GLY A 335 22.57 -10.02 -8.35
N ILE A 336 22.10 -10.84 -9.27
CA ILE A 336 22.86 -11.26 -10.44
C ILE A 336 21.93 -11.43 -11.64
N GLU A 337 22.34 -10.92 -12.81
CA GLU A 337 21.65 -11.13 -14.07
C GLU A 337 22.57 -11.94 -15.02
N PHE A 338 22.02 -12.99 -15.60
CA PHE A 338 22.63 -13.79 -16.66
C PHE A 338 21.95 -13.47 -17.99
N THR A 339 22.70 -13.08 -18.98
CA THR A 339 22.20 -12.78 -20.32
C THR A 339 22.69 -13.82 -21.32
N LYS A 340 21.75 -14.34 -22.12
CA LYS A 340 22.02 -15.23 -23.23
C LYS A 340 21.48 -14.63 -24.51
N VAL A 341 22.35 -14.40 -25.50
CA VAL A 341 21.97 -13.99 -26.84
C VAL A 341 21.36 -15.20 -27.56
N VAL A 342 20.12 -15.05 -28.01
CA VAL A 342 19.37 -16.09 -28.73
C VAL A 342 19.47 -15.87 -30.23
N ASP A 343 19.44 -14.62 -30.67
CA ASP A 343 19.53 -14.24 -32.08
C ASP A 343 20.22 -12.86 -32.16
N GLU A 344 21.47 -12.87 -32.52
CA GLU A 344 22.30 -11.67 -32.61
C GLU A 344 21.83 -10.72 -33.74
N ALA A 345 21.37 -11.28 -34.86
CA ALA A 345 20.94 -10.48 -36.01
C ALA A 345 19.68 -9.64 -35.69
N ASN A 346 18.79 -10.15 -34.85
CA ASN A 346 17.56 -9.49 -34.41
C ASN A 346 17.64 -8.96 -33.00
N ASN A 347 18.81 -8.96 -32.36
CA ASN A 347 19.06 -8.51 -30.98
C ASN A 347 18.14 -9.14 -29.94
N ARG A 348 17.82 -10.44 -30.09
CA ARG A 348 16.97 -11.19 -29.20
C ARG A 348 17.77 -11.79 -28.07
N VAL A 349 17.40 -11.48 -26.84
CA VAL A 349 18.13 -11.95 -25.66
C VAL A 349 17.19 -12.55 -24.63
N MET A 350 17.67 -13.61 -23.99
CA MET A 350 17.04 -14.16 -22.79
C MET A 350 17.84 -13.73 -21.56
N LYS A 351 17.16 -13.29 -20.51
CA LYS A 351 17.78 -12.87 -19.28
C LYS A 351 17.19 -13.64 -18.10
N PHE A 352 18.05 -14.02 -17.17
CA PHE A 352 17.72 -14.63 -15.89
C PHE A 352 18.27 -13.74 -14.79
N TYR A 353 17.42 -13.19 -13.99
CA TYR A 353 17.77 -12.34 -12.85
C TYR A 353 17.34 -13.00 -11.54
N ALA A 354 18.17 -12.88 -10.51
CA ALA A 354 17.82 -13.26 -9.15
C ALA A 354 18.45 -12.30 -8.16
N ASP A 355 17.73 -12.01 -7.08
CA ASP A 355 18.23 -11.27 -5.93
C ASP A 355 17.66 -11.77 -4.62
N VAL A 356 18.32 -11.37 -3.54
CA VAL A 356 17.87 -11.62 -2.16
C VAL A 356 17.81 -10.28 -1.46
N GLU A 357 16.63 -9.90 -0.98
CA GLU A 357 16.43 -8.67 -0.24
C GLU A 357 16.58 -8.94 1.26
N LEU A 358 17.57 -8.29 1.88
CA LEU A 358 17.96 -8.46 3.28
C LEU A 358 17.61 -7.18 4.04
N PRO A 359 16.52 -7.16 4.79
CA PRO A 359 16.17 -5.99 5.59
C PRO A 359 17.19 -5.75 6.69
N PHE A 360 17.72 -4.53 6.78
CA PHE A 360 18.59 -4.11 7.86
C PHE A 360 17.98 -3.02 8.75
N TYR A 361 16.85 -2.46 8.33
CA TYR A 361 16.04 -1.54 9.13
C TYR A 361 14.57 -1.77 8.86
N TYR A 362 13.80 -1.88 9.94
CA TYR A 362 12.35 -1.88 9.94
C TYR A 362 11.84 -0.94 11.03
N ARG A 363 10.80 -0.18 10.70
CA ARG A 363 9.93 0.48 11.64
C ARG A 363 8.51 0.24 11.20
N VAL A 364 7.72 -0.38 12.05
CA VAL A 364 6.29 -0.60 11.79
C VAL A 364 5.47 0.36 12.64
N ASN A 365 4.34 0.81 12.09
CA ASN A 365 3.36 1.51 12.89
C ASN A 365 2.71 0.48 13.82
N SER A 366 2.75 0.72 15.11
CA SER A 366 2.15 -0.15 16.12
C SER A 366 1.50 0.72 17.17
N ALA A 367 0.42 0.24 17.81
CA ALA A 367 -0.18 0.91 18.94
C ALA A 367 0.86 0.95 20.09
N ASP A 368 1.37 2.13 20.38
CA ASP A 368 2.18 2.35 21.58
C ASP A 368 1.26 2.62 22.76
N ASN A 369 0.89 1.56 23.45
CA ASN A 369 0.09 1.67 24.68
C ASN A 369 0.97 1.76 25.93
N GLY A 370 2.23 2.22 25.79
CA GLY A 370 3.15 2.36 26.93
C GLY A 370 3.53 1.02 27.57
N GLY A 371 3.52 -0.07 26.79
CA GLY A 371 3.81 -1.42 27.28
C GLY A 371 2.68 -2.09 28.04
N LEU A 372 1.48 -1.51 28.03
CA LEU A 372 0.28 -2.18 28.54
C LEU A 372 -0.30 -3.04 27.43
N PRO A 373 -0.62 -4.33 27.70
CA PRO A 373 -1.25 -5.17 26.68
C PRO A 373 -2.57 -4.53 26.23
N VAL A 374 -2.75 -4.40 24.92
CA VAL A 374 -4.03 -3.99 24.35
C VAL A 374 -5.01 -5.11 24.66
N VAL A 375 -5.99 -4.85 25.52
CA VAL A 375 -6.98 -5.86 25.90
C VAL A 375 -7.75 -6.26 24.64
N GLY A 376 -7.51 -7.49 24.14
CA GLY A 376 -8.12 -8.04 22.94
C GLY A 376 -7.44 -7.63 21.63
N GLY A 377 -6.28 -6.97 21.68
CA GLY A 377 -5.52 -6.52 20.50
C GLY A 377 -4.27 -7.34 20.24
N THR A 378 -3.83 -7.35 19.01
CA THR A 378 -2.54 -7.89 18.61
C THR A 378 -1.50 -6.78 18.62
N GLU A 379 -0.36 -7.03 19.26
CA GLU A 379 0.75 -6.08 19.26
C GLU A 379 1.74 -6.44 18.15
N GLY A 380 1.96 -5.47 17.24
CA GLY A 380 2.99 -5.55 16.22
C GLY A 380 2.52 -6.05 14.86
N GLN A 381 3.45 -6.10 13.93
CA GLN A 381 3.23 -6.54 12.56
C GLN A 381 4.21 -7.67 12.22
N LEU A 382 3.79 -8.60 11.37
CA LEU A 382 4.68 -9.64 10.86
C LEU A 382 5.58 -9.06 9.76
N ILE A 383 6.88 -9.28 9.88
CA ILE A 383 7.85 -8.92 8.86
C ILE A 383 8.57 -10.15 8.32
N ALA A 384 9.02 -10.06 7.07
CA ALA A 384 9.86 -11.07 6.44
C ALA A 384 11.34 -10.75 6.70
N PRO A 385 12.12 -11.67 7.29
CA PRO A 385 13.55 -11.48 7.49
C PRO A 385 14.34 -11.55 6.18
N ILE A 386 13.82 -12.21 5.17
CA ILE A 386 14.43 -12.38 3.86
C ILE A 386 13.33 -12.43 2.82
N LEU A 387 13.56 -11.77 1.66
CA LEU A 387 12.74 -11.91 0.48
C LEU A 387 13.63 -12.41 -0.67
N VAL A 388 13.08 -13.28 -1.50
CA VAL A 388 13.80 -13.83 -2.66
C VAL A 388 13.03 -13.52 -3.92
N LYS A 389 13.72 -13.06 -4.96
CA LYS A 389 13.11 -12.75 -6.27
C LYS A 389 13.90 -13.41 -7.38
N ALA A 390 13.18 -13.88 -8.39
CA ALA A 390 13.75 -14.40 -9.64
C ALA A 390 12.90 -13.93 -10.81
N ILE A 391 13.56 -13.54 -11.91
CA ILE A 391 12.90 -13.09 -13.14
C ILE A 391 13.51 -13.80 -14.32
N VAL A 392 12.67 -14.31 -15.20
CA VAL A 392 13.05 -14.78 -16.53
C VAL A 392 12.42 -13.85 -17.55
N SER A 393 13.19 -13.38 -18.52
CA SER A 393 12.65 -12.52 -19.55
C SER A 393 13.24 -12.82 -20.92
N TYR A 394 12.44 -12.53 -21.95
CA TYR A 394 12.81 -12.61 -23.34
C TYR A 394 12.56 -11.27 -24.02
N ASN A 395 13.61 -10.68 -24.55
CA ASN A 395 13.57 -9.41 -25.26
C ASN A 395 13.64 -9.67 -26.76
N PHE A 396 12.83 -8.94 -27.55
CA PHE A 396 12.72 -9.10 -29.01
C PHE A 396 12.45 -7.78 -29.71
#